data_e0ce5ed11c80789559cc16a35ef0013c
#
_entry.id   e0ce5ed11c80789559cc16a35ef0013c
#
_cell.length_a   1.000
_cell.length_b   1.000
_cell.length_c   1.000
_cell.angle_alpha   90.00
_cell.angle_beta   90.00
_cell.angle_gamma   90.00
#
_symmetry.space_group_name_H-M   'P 1'
#
loop_
_entity.id
_entity.type
_entity.pdbx_description
1 polymer ?
#
loop_
_entity_poly.entity_id
_entity_poly.type
_entity_poly.pdbx_seq_one_letter_code
_entity_poly.pdbx_strand_id
1 'polypeptide(L)'
;MAYQTIKKVPTSEEIISKIPLTENGYKNIERHKEEIEAILSGEDSRLLMIVGPCSAWPSEAVLDYANRLQQISEEVKDQIKIIMRVYIQKPRTVKGWTGPINQPDPLAEPDIEAGIWYCR
;
A
#
# COMPACT_ATOMS: atom_id res chain seq x y z
N MET A 1 -1.52 -0.78 36.11
CA MET A 1 -2.11 -1.68 35.10
C MET A 1 -1.04 -2.63 34.60
N ALA A 2 -1.28 -3.93 34.71
CA ALA A 2 -0.34 -4.93 34.19
C ALA A 2 -0.68 -5.23 32.72
N TYR A 3 0.30 -5.32 31.86
CA TYR A 3 0.16 -5.82 30.51
C TYR A 3 1.09 -7.02 30.30
N GLN A 4 0.73 -7.88 29.39
CA GLN A 4 1.51 -9.06 29.04
C GLN A 4 1.95 -8.95 27.58
N THR A 5 3.25 -9.13 27.32
CA THR A 5 3.76 -9.26 25.98
C THR A 5 3.37 -10.62 25.41
N ILE A 6 2.59 -10.64 24.33
CA ILE A 6 2.16 -11.88 23.69
C ILE A 6 3.20 -12.35 22.68
N LYS A 7 3.74 -11.42 21.86
CA LYS A 7 4.72 -11.73 20.81
C LYS A 7 5.55 -10.50 20.47
N LYS A 8 6.81 -10.70 20.15
CA LYS A 8 7.67 -9.66 19.57
C LYS A 8 7.48 -9.66 18.06
N VAL A 9 7.26 -8.50 17.48
CA VAL A 9 7.21 -8.32 16.03
C VAL A 9 8.59 -7.88 15.49
N PRO A 10 8.89 -8.11 14.19
CA PRO A 10 10.15 -7.66 13.60
C PRO A 10 10.27 -6.13 13.63
N THR A 11 11.49 -5.63 13.74
CA THR A 11 11.77 -4.19 13.65
C THR A 11 11.72 -3.72 12.20
N SER A 12 11.58 -2.40 11.99
CA SER A 12 11.64 -1.80 10.66
C SER A 12 12.95 -2.11 9.93
N GLU A 13 14.06 -2.09 10.64
CA GLU A 13 15.38 -2.41 10.10
C GLU A 13 15.48 -3.87 9.63
N GLU A 14 14.93 -4.80 10.39
CA GLU A 14 14.89 -6.22 10.01
C GLU A 14 14.03 -6.42 8.74
N ILE A 15 12.89 -5.74 8.65
CA ILE A 15 12.00 -5.82 7.50
C ILE A 15 12.67 -5.23 6.25
N ILE A 16 13.24 -4.04 6.35
CA ILE A 16 13.91 -3.35 5.25
C ILE A 16 15.12 -4.15 4.76
N SER A 17 15.88 -4.77 5.67
CA SER A 17 17.04 -5.58 5.29
C SER A 17 16.68 -6.85 4.52
N LYS A 18 15.54 -7.48 4.85
CA LYS A 18 15.06 -8.70 4.18
C LYS A 18 14.32 -8.44 2.86
N ILE A 19 13.57 -7.34 2.80
CA ILE A 19 12.85 -6.93 1.60
C ILE A 19 13.24 -5.47 1.28
N PRO A 20 14.45 -5.24 0.77
CA PRO A 20 14.92 -3.89 0.46
C PRO A 20 14.19 -3.33 -0.75
N LEU A 21 13.98 -2.03 -0.75
CA LEU A 21 13.54 -1.30 -1.95
C LEU A 21 14.70 -1.27 -2.95
N THR A 22 14.40 -1.57 -4.21
CA THR A 22 15.40 -1.45 -5.30
C THR A 22 15.75 0.01 -5.55
N GLU A 23 16.94 0.28 -6.11
CA GLU A 23 17.34 1.64 -6.50
C GLU A 23 16.32 2.27 -7.46
N ASN A 24 15.85 1.53 -8.45
CA ASN A 24 14.82 2.00 -9.37
C ASN A 24 13.49 2.28 -8.66
N GLY A 25 13.10 1.44 -7.69
CA GLY A 25 11.91 1.67 -6.87
C GLY A 25 12.02 2.97 -6.08
N TYR A 26 13.17 3.23 -5.49
CA TYR A 26 13.44 4.47 -4.77
C TYR A 26 13.34 5.70 -5.68
N LYS A 27 14.01 5.68 -6.82
CA LYS A 27 13.95 6.77 -7.81
C LYS A 27 12.54 7.02 -8.33
N ASN A 28 11.76 5.97 -8.54
CA ASN A 28 10.35 6.09 -8.95
C ASN A 28 9.50 6.75 -7.87
N ILE A 29 9.68 6.38 -6.61
CA ILE A 29 8.95 7.00 -5.49
C ILE A 29 9.29 8.49 -5.41
N GLU A 30 10.55 8.88 -5.47
CA GLU A 30 10.95 10.29 -5.41
C GLU A 30 10.36 11.07 -6.59
N ARG A 31 10.45 10.57 -7.80
CA ARG A 31 9.85 11.20 -8.99
C ARG A 31 8.33 11.39 -8.83
N HIS A 32 7.62 10.38 -8.33
CA HIS A 32 6.18 10.47 -8.10
C HIS A 32 5.82 11.47 -7.01
N LYS A 33 6.63 11.60 -5.96
CA LYS A 33 6.44 12.63 -4.93
C LYS A 33 6.57 14.03 -5.53
N GLU A 34 7.62 14.28 -6.31
CA GLU A 34 7.83 15.58 -6.98
C GLU A 34 6.65 15.94 -7.88
N GLU A 35 6.14 14.99 -8.67
CA GLU A 35 4.96 15.21 -9.51
C GLU A 35 3.71 15.55 -8.68
N ILE A 36 3.48 14.87 -7.56
CA ILE A 36 2.35 15.12 -6.66
C ILE A 36 2.48 16.50 -6.03
N GLU A 37 3.66 16.87 -5.56
CA GLU A 37 3.93 18.20 -4.99
C GLU A 37 3.67 19.31 -6.01
N ALA A 38 4.11 19.14 -7.26
CA ALA A 38 3.85 20.08 -8.34
C ALA A 38 2.35 20.24 -8.65
N ILE A 39 1.59 19.15 -8.62
CA ILE A 39 0.13 19.20 -8.79
C ILE A 39 -0.54 19.93 -7.62
N LEU A 40 -0.15 19.63 -6.38
CA LEU A 40 -0.72 20.24 -5.19
C LEU A 40 -0.37 21.73 -5.06
N SER A 41 0.79 22.13 -5.54
CA SER A 41 1.21 23.55 -5.56
C SER A 41 0.62 24.35 -6.75
N GLY A 42 0.00 23.68 -7.71
CA GLY A 42 -0.56 24.31 -8.90
C GLY A 42 0.43 24.56 -10.04
N GLU A 43 1.66 24.10 -9.92
CA GLU A 43 2.68 24.15 -11.00
C GLU A 43 2.37 23.17 -12.13
N ASP A 44 1.76 22.05 -11.80
CA ASP A 44 1.28 21.03 -12.72
C ASP A 44 -0.26 21.05 -12.73
N SER A 45 -0.87 21.25 -13.89
CA SER A 45 -2.32 21.40 -14.04
C SER A 45 -3.08 20.10 -14.14
N ARG A 46 -2.41 18.95 -14.07
CA ARG A 46 -3.07 17.64 -14.11
C ARG A 46 -3.98 17.43 -12.92
N LEU A 47 -5.03 16.64 -13.14
CA LEU A 47 -5.89 16.16 -12.08
C LEU A 47 -5.19 15.04 -11.31
N LEU A 48 -5.21 15.10 -9.98
CA LEU A 48 -4.74 14.02 -9.12
C LEU A 48 -5.91 13.07 -8.82
N MET A 49 -5.76 11.78 -9.16
CA MET A 49 -6.78 10.77 -8.93
C MET A 49 -6.23 9.65 -8.06
N ILE A 50 -6.88 9.37 -6.94
CA ILE A 50 -6.52 8.29 -6.01
C ILE A 50 -7.57 7.20 -6.14
N VAL A 51 -7.17 6.02 -6.64
CA VAL A 51 -8.05 4.88 -6.85
C VAL A 51 -7.37 3.60 -6.40
N GLY A 52 -8.14 2.59 -6.03
CA GLY A 52 -7.58 1.30 -5.64
C GLY A 52 -8.65 0.30 -5.24
N PRO A 53 -8.27 -0.98 -5.11
CA PRO A 53 -9.18 -2.02 -4.65
C PRO A 53 -9.68 -1.74 -3.22
N CYS A 54 -10.79 -2.34 -2.86
CA CYS A 54 -11.37 -2.19 -1.51
C CYS A 54 -10.43 -2.67 -0.40
N SER A 55 -9.65 -3.72 -0.67
CA SER A 55 -8.67 -4.29 0.27
C SER A 55 -7.43 -4.77 -0.49
N ALA A 56 -6.27 -4.74 0.16
CA ALA A 56 -5.01 -5.26 -0.39
C ALA A 56 -4.93 -6.79 -0.25
N TRP A 57 -5.97 -7.51 -0.69
CA TRP A 57 -6.06 -8.96 -0.62
C TRP A 57 -7.02 -9.52 -1.70
N PRO A 58 -6.75 -10.71 -2.27
CA PRO A 58 -5.46 -11.42 -2.24
C PRO A 58 -4.40 -10.73 -3.10
N SER A 59 -3.12 -11.06 -2.90
CA SER A 59 -2.00 -10.39 -3.58
C SER A 59 -2.08 -10.45 -5.10
N GLU A 60 -2.51 -11.57 -5.68
CA GLU A 60 -2.66 -11.74 -7.12
C GLU A 60 -3.67 -10.74 -7.70
N ALA A 61 -4.79 -10.53 -7.01
CA ALA A 61 -5.81 -9.57 -7.44
C ALA A 61 -5.30 -8.12 -7.33
N VAL A 62 -4.51 -7.81 -6.30
CA VAL A 62 -3.89 -6.48 -6.14
C VAL A 62 -2.89 -6.21 -7.25
N LEU A 63 -2.05 -7.19 -7.58
CA LEU A 63 -1.06 -7.07 -8.67
C LEU A 63 -1.72 -6.97 -10.05
N ASP A 64 -2.77 -7.75 -10.31
CA ASP A 64 -3.55 -7.63 -11.56
C ASP A 64 -4.19 -6.25 -11.68
N TYR A 65 -4.78 -5.74 -10.60
CA TYR A 65 -5.32 -4.38 -10.56
C TYR A 65 -4.24 -3.33 -10.86
N ALA A 66 -3.07 -3.45 -10.23
CA ALA A 66 -1.95 -2.52 -10.44
C ALA A 66 -1.48 -2.52 -11.90
N ASN A 67 -1.35 -3.70 -12.51
CA ASN A 67 -0.94 -3.83 -13.91
C ASN A 67 -1.93 -3.19 -14.88
N ARG A 68 -3.22 -3.38 -14.67
CA ARG A 68 -4.28 -2.75 -15.49
C ARG A 68 -4.30 -1.24 -15.27
N LEU A 69 -4.17 -0.80 -14.02
CA LEU A 69 -4.16 0.62 -13.69
C LEU A 69 -2.94 1.34 -14.28
N GLN A 70 -1.79 0.67 -14.33
CA GLN A 70 -0.59 1.21 -14.96
C GLN A 70 -0.80 1.48 -16.45
N GLN A 71 -1.46 0.57 -17.18
CA GLN A 71 -1.79 0.77 -18.59
C GLN A 71 -2.67 2.00 -18.79
N ILE A 72 -3.75 2.12 -18.02
CA ILE A 72 -4.64 3.29 -18.06
C ILE A 72 -3.88 4.56 -17.68
N SER A 73 -3.02 4.50 -16.68
CA SER A 73 -2.20 5.64 -16.25
C SER A 73 -1.32 6.18 -17.36
N GLU A 74 -0.74 5.32 -18.19
CA GLU A 74 0.04 5.74 -19.36
C GLU A 74 -0.81 6.42 -20.44
N GLU A 75 -2.05 5.96 -20.65
CA GLU A 75 -2.96 6.55 -21.64
C GLU A 75 -3.44 7.97 -21.26
N VAL A 76 -3.56 8.24 -19.95
CA VAL A 76 -4.13 9.51 -19.45
C VAL A 76 -3.10 10.43 -18.78
N LYS A 77 -1.83 10.07 -18.79
CA LYS A 77 -0.76 10.73 -18.04
C LYS A 77 -0.60 12.23 -18.30
N ASP A 78 -1.01 12.71 -19.48
CA ASP A 78 -0.94 14.13 -19.84
C ASP A 78 -2.00 14.97 -19.13
N GLN A 79 -3.07 14.36 -18.63
CA GLN A 79 -4.19 15.06 -18.01
C GLN A 79 -4.44 14.62 -16.56
N ILE A 80 -4.13 13.37 -16.25
CA ILE A 80 -4.43 12.76 -14.94
C ILE A 80 -3.20 12.06 -14.39
N LYS A 81 -2.83 12.42 -13.17
CA LYS A 81 -1.88 11.65 -12.36
C LYS A 81 -2.66 10.66 -11.51
N ILE A 82 -2.47 9.37 -11.75
CA ILE A 82 -3.12 8.31 -10.98
C ILE A 82 -2.20 7.84 -9.84
N ILE A 83 -2.75 7.73 -8.65
CA ILE A 83 -2.13 7.11 -7.49
C ILE A 83 -2.97 5.90 -7.11
N MET A 84 -2.33 4.72 -7.02
CA MET A 84 -2.99 3.52 -6.53
C MET A 84 -3.05 3.53 -5.00
N ARG A 85 -4.26 3.44 -4.46
CA ARG A 85 -4.47 3.21 -3.04
C ARG A 85 -4.31 1.72 -2.74
N VAL A 86 -3.52 1.40 -1.73
CA VAL A 86 -3.34 0.04 -1.22
C VAL A 86 -3.83 -0.01 0.22
N TYR A 87 -4.97 -0.61 0.46
CA TYR A 87 -5.69 -0.56 1.74
C TYR A 87 -5.32 -1.76 2.60
N ILE A 88 -4.31 -1.61 3.45
CA ILE A 88 -3.77 -2.71 4.28
C ILE A 88 -4.46 -2.87 5.64
N GLN A 89 -5.16 -1.83 6.10
CA GLN A 89 -5.92 -1.84 7.34
C GLN A 89 -7.27 -1.17 7.14
N LYS A 90 -8.34 -1.79 7.63
CA LYS A 90 -9.70 -1.26 7.52
C LYS A 90 -10.18 -0.69 8.85
N PRO A 91 -10.56 0.59 8.91
CA PRO A 91 -11.27 1.13 10.06
C PRO A 91 -12.68 0.53 10.08
N ARG A 92 -13.00 -0.24 11.13
CA ARG A 92 -14.32 -0.87 11.30
C ARG A 92 -15.08 -0.23 12.43
N THR A 93 -16.31 0.17 12.16
CA THR A 93 -17.28 0.58 13.19
C THR A 93 -18.05 -0.61 13.75
N VAL A 94 -18.11 -1.71 13.01
CA VAL A 94 -18.69 -2.99 13.43
C VAL A 94 -17.66 -4.11 13.30
N LYS A 95 -17.88 -5.21 14.03
CA LYS A 95 -16.98 -6.36 13.99
C LYS A 95 -16.84 -6.92 12.57
N GLY A 96 -15.62 -7.24 12.17
CA GLY A 96 -15.30 -7.81 10.87
C GLY A 96 -13.79 -7.88 10.63
N TRP A 97 -13.38 -8.42 9.49
CA TRP A 97 -11.99 -8.47 9.07
C TRP A 97 -11.38 -7.05 8.97
N THR A 98 -10.22 -6.84 9.60
CA THR A 98 -9.59 -5.52 9.74
C THR A 98 -8.49 -5.24 8.72
N GLY A 99 -8.26 -6.14 7.79
CA GLY A 99 -7.27 -5.98 6.73
C GLY A 99 -6.05 -6.88 6.87
N PRO A 100 -5.23 -6.97 5.80
CA PRO A 100 -4.14 -7.94 5.75
C PRO A 100 -3.00 -7.67 6.71
N ILE A 101 -2.81 -6.43 7.21
CA ILE A 101 -1.75 -6.14 8.20
C ILE A 101 -1.96 -6.90 9.51
N ASN A 102 -3.20 -7.11 9.91
CA ASN A 102 -3.54 -7.81 11.14
C ASN A 102 -3.83 -9.29 10.90
N GLN A 103 -4.37 -9.62 9.73
CA GLN A 103 -4.87 -10.94 9.36
C GLN A 103 -4.72 -11.11 7.85
N PRO A 104 -3.55 -11.59 7.37
CA PRO A 104 -3.26 -11.70 5.93
C PRO A 104 -4.13 -12.71 5.18
N ASP A 105 -4.68 -13.70 5.88
CA ASP A 105 -5.73 -14.59 5.38
C ASP A 105 -7.02 -14.34 6.15
N PRO A 106 -8.10 -13.82 5.50
CA PRO A 106 -9.37 -13.54 6.16
C PRO A 106 -10.05 -14.78 6.76
N LEU A 107 -9.67 -15.98 6.35
CA LEU A 107 -10.23 -17.25 6.81
C LEU A 107 -9.40 -17.92 7.91
N ALA A 108 -8.19 -17.41 8.19
CA ALA A 108 -7.32 -17.91 9.24
C ALA A 108 -7.38 -17.04 10.51
N GLU A 109 -6.71 -17.48 11.57
CA GLU A 109 -6.54 -16.67 12.78
C GLU A 109 -5.67 -15.42 12.50
N PRO A 110 -5.91 -14.31 13.21
CA PRO A 110 -5.08 -13.11 13.11
C PRO A 110 -3.60 -13.40 13.37
N ASP A 111 -2.73 -12.88 12.50
CA ASP A 111 -1.27 -13.00 12.62
C ASP A 111 -0.60 -11.70 12.14
N ILE A 112 -0.27 -10.82 13.08
CA ILE A 112 0.30 -9.50 12.80
C ILE A 112 1.70 -9.63 12.16
N GLU A 113 2.52 -10.57 12.60
CA GLU A 113 3.85 -10.76 12.01
C GLU A 113 3.76 -11.18 10.54
N ALA A 114 2.94 -12.19 10.24
CA ALA A 114 2.66 -12.59 8.86
C ALA A 114 2.05 -11.44 8.03
N GLY A 115 1.17 -10.65 8.66
CA GLY A 115 0.57 -9.47 8.03
C GLY A 115 1.59 -8.39 7.67
N ILE A 116 2.57 -8.13 8.52
CA ILE A 116 3.66 -7.19 8.26
C ILE A 116 4.47 -7.65 7.04
N TRP A 117 4.86 -8.92 6.99
CA TRP A 117 5.59 -9.48 5.84
C TRP A 117 4.77 -9.47 4.55
N TYR A 118 3.49 -9.77 4.64
CA TYR A 118 2.57 -9.71 3.49
C TYR A 118 2.48 -8.30 2.91
N CYS A 119 2.38 -7.28 3.76
CA CYS A 119 2.18 -5.90 3.32
C CYS A 119 3.47 -5.22 2.84
N ARG A 120 4.66 -5.75 3.19
CA ARG A 120 5.94 -5.23 2.76
C ARG A 120 6.25 -5.66 1.33
#